data_e94acd7ee00b2e7306842222daf408d3
#
_entry.id   e94acd7ee00b2e7306842222daf408d3
#
_cell.length_a   1.000
_cell.length_b   1.000
_cell.length_c   1.000
_cell.angle_alpha   90.00
_cell.angle_beta   90.00
_cell.angle_gamma   90.00
#
_symmetry.space_group_name_H-M   'P 1'
#
loop_
_entity.id
_entity.type
_entity.pdbx_description
1 polymer ?
#
loop_
_entity_poly.entity_id
_entity_poly.type
_entity_poly.pdbx_seq_one_letter_code
_entity_poly.pdbx_strand_id
1 'polypeptide(L)'
;MAPARRRLAAQWFLLIVAYYPLLNWLIRKVNLPFSTLWEEAVLGVFLVAALISSHRKVIPLLSSPVVVTGLLFAAASMFSFATNSYYVGAFIHEARLAFEPFMAFVILWLLVDERPTELLRWTLPHLIAAGSIVAAIGVYQYVRKVPVPAQWLDKDTESGIISTRAFSLFGSPNVLAGYLETIVPLGLYASLAESRPVRRAGLVVCTLVLGSGLLLTLTRAAWLSTAGAFFVGFFLLRPWLGGAFAAAASVVVLAVPTFRLRMSTLLSSEYIDKSNNLGRLFRWRQAFVNVMGHPLLGSGLGTFGGSAAQKYGYFTGISMDSVWIRVLAETGILGFASYVAWFASAFASVATRYFRTRDRLWLFTSIGLLALLVNLFTDNLLDSWAISLLAWSLFALGAIPESQA
;
A
#
# COMPACT_ATOMS: atom_id res chain seq x y z
N MET A 1 20.95 -7.98 22.84
CA MET A 1 21.70 -8.40 21.60
C MET A 1 22.76 -7.36 21.26
N ALA A 2 23.93 -7.78 20.76
CA ALA A 2 24.92 -6.84 20.21
C ALA A 2 24.33 -6.10 18.99
N PRO A 3 24.77 -4.84 18.72
CA PRO A 3 24.24 -4.04 17.58
C PRO A 3 24.27 -4.78 16.24
N ALA A 4 25.34 -5.53 15.96
CA ALA A 4 25.46 -6.32 14.74
C ALA A 4 24.36 -7.39 14.59
N ARG A 5 23.95 -8.05 15.66
CA ARG A 5 22.87 -9.05 15.62
C ARG A 5 21.50 -8.41 15.40
N ARG A 6 21.26 -7.20 15.94
CA ARG A 6 20.02 -6.46 15.69
C ARG A 6 19.91 -6.04 14.23
N ARG A 7 21.02 -5.53 13.64
CA ARG A 7 21.09 -5.18 12.23
C ARG A 7 20.81 -6.40 11.34
N LEU A 8 21.41 -7.55 11.67
CA LEU A 8 21.15 -8.79 10.93
C LEU A 8 19.68 -9.22 11.02
N ALA A 9 19.06 -9.14 12.20
CA ALA A 9 17.64 -9.43 12.35
C ALA A 9 16.77 -8.48 11.53
N ALA A 10 17.06 -7.18 11.52
CA ALA A 10 16.36 -6.22 10.68
C ALA A 10 16.53 -6.51 9.17
N GLN A 11 17.72 -6.93 8.74
CA GLN A 11 17.97 -7.34 7.36
C GLN A 11 17.14 -8.56 6.97
N TRP A 12 17.11 -9.61 7.80
CA TRP A 12 16.28 -10.79 7.55
C TRP A 12 14.80 -10.44 7.50
N PHE A 13 14.32 -9.60 8.41
CA PHE A 13 12.94 -9.14 8.38
C PHE A 13 12.60 -8.41 7.08
N LEU A 14 13.46 -7.49 6.65
CA LEU A 14 13.27 -6.74 5.39
C LEU A 14 13.41 -7.62 4.15
N LEU A 15 14.19 -8.70 4.17
CA LEU A 15 14.17 -9.71 3.11
C LEU A 15 12.82 -10.41 3.02
N ILE A 16 12.25 -10.81 4.16
CA ILE A 16 10.91 -11.41 4.19
C ILE A 16 9.89 -10.42 3.62
N VAL A 17 9.95 -9.14 4.01
CA VAL A 17 9.08 -8.10 3.46
C VAL A 17 9.25 -7.95 1.95
N ALA A 18 10.48 -7.89 1.47
CA ALA A 18 10.78 -7.72 0.05
C ALA A 18 10.27 -8.89 -0.81
N TYR A 19 10.47 -10.11 -0.33
CA TYR A 19 10.08 -11.33 -1.04
C TYR A 19 8.70 -11.88 -0.62
N TYR A 20 7.97 -11.15 0.23
CA TYR A 20 6.67 -11.60 0.75
C TYR A 20 5.70 -12.12 -0.32
N PRO A 21 5.47 -11.43 -1.47
CA PRO A 21 4.52 -11.93 -2.46
C PRO A 21 4.89 -13.32 -3.01
N LEU A 22 6.19 -13.56 -3.20
CA LEU A 22 6.71 -14.83 -3.70
C LEU A 22 6.63 -15.93 -2.62
N LEU A 23 7.02 -15.60 -1.39
CA LEU A 23 6.96 -16.50 -0.24
C LEU A 23 5.53 -16.92 0.06
N ASN A 24 4.61 -15.97 0.15
CA ASN A 24 3.20 -16.24 0.42
C ASN A 24 2.58 -17.12 -0.67
N TRP A 25 2.85 -16.83 -1.94
CA TRP A 25 2.39 -17.68 -3.04
C TRP A 25 2.93 -19.09 -2.95
N LEU A 26 4.23 -19.25 -2.66
CA LEU A 26 4.88 -20.55 -2.53
C LEU A 26 4.30 -21.37 -1.35
N ILE A 27 4.20 -20.75 -0.17
CA ILE A 27 3.70 -21.38 1.06
C ILE A 27 2.26 -21.86 0.86
N ARG A 28 1.41 -21.01 0.26
CA ARG A 28 0.01 -21.38 -0.04
C ARG A 28 -0.11 -22.44 -1.11
N LYS A 29 0.76 -22.43 -2.13
CA LYS A 29 0.75 -23.44 -3.21
C LYS A 29 1.19 -24.82 -2.72
N VAL A 30 2.16 -24.88 -1.81
CA VAL A 30 2.65 -26.14 -1.22
C VAL A 30 1.67 -26.68 -0.18
N ASN A 31 0.69 -25.86 0.25
CA ASN A 31 -0.33 -26.22 1.24
C ASN A 31 0.27 -26.79 2.54
N LEU A 32 1.29 -26.11 3.05
CA LEU A 32 1.96 -26.52 4.28
C LEU A 32 0.99 -26.45 5.47
N PRO A 33 1.11 -27.36 6.46
CA PRO A 33 0.43 -27.19 7.73
C PRO A 33 0.71 -25.82 8.31
N PHE A 34 -0.32 -25.15 8.83
CA PHE A 34 -0.23 -23.79 9.38
C PHE A 34 0.11 -22.66 8.36
N SER A 35 -0.04 -22.95 7.05
CA SER A 35 0.15 -21.92 6.00
C SER A 35 -0.73 -20.65 6.15
N THR A 36 -1.75 -20.71 6.99
CA THR A 36 -2.63 -19.58 7.32
C THR A 36 -2.13 -18.72 8.49
N LEU A 37 -1.13 -19.18 9.24
CA LEU A 37 -0.61 -18.52 10.44
C LEU A 37 0.88 -18.15 10.31
N TRP A 38 1.47 -18.31 9.14
CA TRP A 38 2.90 -18.07 8.96
C TRP A 38 3.27 -16.58 9.11
N GLU A 39 2.37 -15.69 8.68
CA GLU A 39 2.55 -14.26 8.80
C GLU A 39 2.66 -13.86 10.27
N GLU A 40 1.71 -14.31 11.09
CA GLU A 40 1.67 -14.02 12.54
C GLU A 40 2.84 -14.65 13.26
N ALA A 41 3.23 -15.87 12.86
CA ALA A 41 4.39 -16.53 13.44
C ALA A 41 5.69 -15.75 13.18
N VAL A 42 5.89 -15.27 11.95
CA VAL A 42 7.05 -14.44 11.60
C VAL A 42 7.03 -13.14 12.39
N LEU A 43 5.91 -12.42 12.39
CA LEU A 43 5.79 -11.17 13.16
C LEU A 43 6.04 -11.41 14.65
N GLY A 44 5.45 -12.46 15.23
CA GLY A 44 5.63 -12.80 16.64
C GLY A 44 7.09 -13.08 17.01
N VAL A 45 7.79 -13.89 16.21
CA VAL A 45 9.21 -14.19 16.43
C VAL A 45 10.08 -12.94 16.37
N PHE A 46 9.90 -12.11 15.36
CA PHE A 46 10.68 -10.87 15.23
C PHE A 46 10.32 -9.83 16.31
N LEU A 47 9.05 -9.72 16.71
CA LEU A 47 8.60 -8.84 17.77
C LEU A 47 9.23 -9.23 19.11
N VAL A 48 9.18 -10.52 19.48
CA VAL A 48 9.80 -11.02 20.70
C VAL A 48 11.31 -10.77 20.69
N ALA A 49 11.99 -11.09 19.59
CA ALA A 49 13.42 -10.81 19.43
C ALA A 49 13.74 -9.31 19.56
N ALA A 50 12.90 -8.44 18.98
CA ALA A 50 13.06 -7.00 19.06
C ALA A 50 12.87 -6.46 20.47
N LEU A 51 11.83 -6.89 21.18
CA LEU A 51 11.55 -6.48 22.57
C LEU A 51 12.67 -6.92 23.54
N ILE A 52 13.12 -8.16 23.43
CA ILE A 52 14.23 -8.66 24.28
C ILE A 52 15.53 -7.89 24.00
N SER A 53 15.78 -7.51 22.74
CA SER A 53 17.05 -6.89 22.36
C SER A 53 17.08 -5.37 22.54
N SER A 54 15.93 -4.70 22.66
CA SER A 54 15.84 -3.24 22.57
C SER A 54 14.80 -2.61 23.51
N HIS A 55 14.59 -3.19 24.70
CA HIS A 55 13.60 -2.71 25.67
C HIS A 55 13.73 -1.20 25.99
N ARG A 56 14.94 -0.64 25.95
CA ARG A 56 15.18 0.80 26.18
C ARG A 56 14.56 1.72 25.12
N LYS A 57 14.26 1.20 23.93
CA LYS A 57 13.63 1.96 22.85
C LYS A 57 12.11 1.98 22.92
N VAL A 58 11.51 1.23 23.85
CA VAL A 58 10.03 1.15 23.96
C VAL A 58 9.44 2.51 24.34
N ILE A 59 10.04 3.23 25.29
CA ILE A 59 9.54 4.56 25.70
C ILE A 59 9.61 5.57 24.52
N PRO A 60 10.75 5.73 23.82
CA PRO A 60 10.80 6.57 22.62
C PRO A 60 9.82 6.15 21.52
N LEU A 61 9.60 4.85 21.34
CA LEU A 61 8.62 4.33 20.38
C LEU A 61 7.20 4.79 20.77
N LEU A 62 6.79 4.59 22.03
CA LEU A 62 5.47 4.98 22.51
C LEU A 62 5.23 6.49 22.44
N SER A 63 6.28 7.30 22.46
CA SER A 63 6.22 8.75 22.33
C SER A 63 6.27 9.22 20.86
N SER A 64 6.45 8.30 19.91
CA SER A 64 6.48 8.70 18.49
C SER A 64 5.09 9.12 18.00
N PRO A 65 4.98 10.18 17.19
CA PRO A 65 3.68 10.64 16.67
C PRO A 65 2.91 9.52 15.95
N VAL A 66 3.60 8.62 15.26
CA VAL A 66 2.98 7.50 14.54
C VAL A 66 2.31 6.52 15.49
N VAL A 67 2.98 6.17 16.60
CA VAL A 67 2.41 5.24 17.60
C VAL A 67 1.28 5.92 18.37
N VAL A 68 1.47 7.17 18.79
CA VAL A 68 0.43 7.93 19.51
C VAL A 68 -0.85 8.03 18.70
N THR A 69 -0.76 8.40 17.41
CA THR A 69 -1.94 8.50 16.54
C THR A 69 -2.56 7.13 16.23
N GLY A 70 -1.76 6.07 16.10
CA GLY A 70 -2.23 4.70 15.99
C GLY A 70 -2.98 4.21 17.24
N LEU A 71 -2.48 4.57 18.44
CA LEU A 71 -3.17 4.28 19.71
C LEU A 71 -4.49 5.07 19.84
N LEU A 72 -4.53 6.32 19.36
CA LEU A 72 -5.78 7.09 19.31
C LEU A 72 -6.80 6.42 18.38
N PHE A 73 -6.37 5.91 17.21
CA PHE A 73 -7.25 5.15 16.33
C PHE A 73 -7.73 3.85 16.99
N ALA A 74 -6.84 3.11 17.67
CA ALA A 74 -7.21 1.92 18.41
C ALA A 74 -8.25 2.22 19.50
N ALA A 75 -8.03 3.29 20.29
CA ALA A 75 -8.96 3.72 21.33
C ALA A 75 -10.32 4.12 20.75
N ALA A 76 -10.36 4.91 19.66
CA ALA A 76 -11.60 5.29 18.99
C ALA A 76 -12.35 4.06 18.44
N SER A 77 -11.63 3.08 17.87
CA SER A 77 -12.20 1.83 17.36
C SER A 77 -12.78 0.96 18.49
N MET A 78 -12.07 0.86 19.62
CA MET A 78 -12.57 0.14 20.80
C MET A 78 -13.81 0.82 21.39
N PHE A 79 -13.82 2.15 21.43
CA PHE A 79 -14.96 2.92 21.91
C PHE A 79 -16.18 2.75 21.00
N SER A 80 -15.97 2.77 19.68
CA SER A 80 -16.99 2.46 18.69
C SER A 80 -17.52 1.03 18.88
N PHE A 81 -16.65 0.05 19.14
CA PHE A 81 -17.07 -1.33 19.43
C PHE A 81 -17.94 -1.41 20.69
N ALA A 82 -17.52 -0.77 21.77
CA ALA A 82 -18.24 -0.82 23.06
C ALA A 82 -19.63 -0.19 22.99
N THR A 83 -19.84 0.81 22.12
CA THR A 83 -21.11 1.53 21.99
C THR A 83 -22.11 0.87 21.04
N ASN A 84 -21.62 0.16 20.00
CA ASN A 84 -22.49 -0.38 18.94
C ASN A 84 -22.90 -1.84 19.13
N SER A 85 -22.34 -2.56 20.10
CA SER A 85 -22.74 -3.94 20.49
C SER A 85 -22.89 -4.92 19.33
N TYR A 86 -21.90 -4.98 18.42
CA TYR A 86 -21.89 -5.91 17.28
C TYR A 86 -20.95 -7.11 17.52
N TYR A 87 -20.90 -8.05 16.55
CA TYR A 87 -20.16 -9.31 16.70
C TYR A 87 -18.65 -9.08 16.83
N VAL A 88 -18.08 -9.53 17.94
CA VAL A 88 -16.65 -9.37 18.27
C VAL A 88 -15.69 -9.91 17.20
N GLY A 89 -16.10 -10.96 16.48
CA GLY A 89 -15.30 -11.54 15.40
C GLY A 89 -15.06 -10.57 14.25
N ALA A 90 -16.02 -9.70 13.91
CA ALA A 90 -15.86 -8.67 12.89
C ALA A 90 -14.84 -7.62 13.33
N PHE A 91 -14.96 -7.16 14.58
CA PHE A 91 -14.00 -6.23 15.18
C PHE A 91 -12.57 -6.80 15.18
N ILE A 92 -12.38 -8.03 15.69
CA ILE A 92 -11.06 -8.67 15.74
C ILE A 92 -10.48 -8.84 14.35
N HIS A 93 -11.28 -9.26 13.37
CA HIS A 93 -10.81 -9.46 12.00
C HIS A 93 -10.29 -8.16 11.39
N GLU A 94 -11.04 -7.06 11.49
CA GLU A 94 -10.64 -5.78 10.92
C GLU A 94 -9.49 -5.13 11.72
N ALA A 95 -9.51 -5.25 13.05
CA ALA A 95 -8.39 -4.79 13.89
C ALA A 95 -7.08 -5.52 13.53
N ARG A 96 -7.14 -6.83 13.24
CA ARG A 96 -5.97 -7.57 12.75
C ARG A 96 -5.44 -7.00 11.43
N LEU A 97 -6.31 -6.76 10.45
CA LEU A 97 -5.90 -6.19 9.16
C LEU A 97 -5.25 -4.81 9.30
N ALA A 98 -5.70 -4.01 10.26
CA ALA A 98 -5.13 -2.68 10.51
C ALA A 98 -3.82 -2.73 11.29
N PHE A 99 -3.74 -3.52 12.38
CA PHE A 99 -2.64 -3.44 13.34
C PHE A 99 -1.57 -4.52 13.18
N GLU A 100 -1.88 -5.69 12.62
CA GLU A 100 -0.84 -6.72 12.42
C GLU A 100 0.26 -6.24 11.45
N PRO A 101 -0.03 -5.66 10.27
CA PRO A 101 1.04 -5.12 9.42
C PRO A 101 1.80 -3.95 10.07
N PHE A 102 1.15 -3.17 10.94
CA PHE A 102 1.81 -2.12 11.73
C PHE A 102 2.87 -2.68 12.68
N MET A 103 2.80 -3.94 13.06
CA MET A 103 3.87 -4.61 13.81
C MET A 103 5.23 -4.51 13.10
N ALA A 104 5.26 -4.43 11.75
CA ALA A 104 6.50 -4.19 11.01
C ALA A 104 7.16 -2.87 11.39
N PHE A 105 6.36 -1.81 11.59
CA PHE A 105 6.84 -0.53 12.08
C PHE A 105 7.49 -0.68 13.46
N VAL A 106 6.82 -1.35 14.39
CA VAL A 106 7.29 -1.57 15.76
C VAL A 106 8.59 -2.40 15.77
N ILE A 107 8.61 -3.50 15.02
CA ILE A 107 9.77 -4.40 14.92
C ILE A 107 10.99 -3.65 14.38
N LEU A 108 10.84 -2.92 13.28
CA LEU A 108 11.96 -2.19 12.68
C LEU A 108 12.41 -1.03 13.56
N TRP A 109 11.50 -0.29 14.20
CA TRP A 109 11.85 0.76 15.16
C TRP A 109 12.73 0.23 16.29
N LEU A 110 12.41 -0.93 16.81
CA LEU A 110 13.18 -1.56 17.90
C LEU A 110 14.52 -2.12 17.42
N LEU A 111 14.56 -2.76 16.22
CA LEU A 111 15.76 -3.44 15.73
C LEU A 111 16.80 -2.50 15.10
N VAL A 112 16.35 -1.42 14.43
CA VAL A 112 17.24 -0.51 13.69
C VAL A 112 17.72 0.60 14.60
N ASP A 113 19.03 0.73 14.76
CA ASP A 113 19.60 1.75 15.65
C ASP A 113 19.72 3.12 14.98
N GLU A 114 20.73 3.33 14.13
CA GLU A 114 21.10 4.69 13.74
C GLU A 114 21.25 4.91 12.22
N ARG A 115 21.08 3.87 11.39
CA ARG A 115 21.37 3.94 9.95
C ARG A 115 20.25 3.39 9.07
N PRO A 116 19.03 3.92 9.21
CA PRO A 116 17.89 3.43 8.42
C PRO A 116 18.08 3.66 6.90
N THR A 117 18.78 4.74 6.50
CA THR A 117 19.08 5.02 5.09
C THR A 117 19.99 3.95 4.47
N GLU A 118 21.01 3.50 5.17
CA GLU A 118 21.87 2.40 4.71
C GLU A 118 21.10 1.09 4.58
N LEU A 119 20.22 0.83 5.54
CA LEU A 119 19.40 -0.37 5.55
C LEU A 119 18.39 -0.36 4.39
N LEU A 120 17.76 0.78 4.10
CA LEU A 120 16.89 0.93 2.94
C LEU A 120 17.67 0.75 1.63
N ARG A 121 18.87 1.34 1.51
CA ARG A 121 19.75 1.12 0.33
C ARG A 121 20.14 -0.34 0.16
N TRP A 122 20.37 -1.05 1.27
CA TRP A 122 20.67 -2.48 1.23
C TRP A 122 19.44 -3.31 0.80
N THR A 123 18.24 -2.94 1.25
CA THR A 123 16.98 -3.62 0.90
C THR A 123 16.53 -3.36 -0.54
N LEU A 124 16.90 -2.21 -1.09
CA LEU A 124 16.42 -1.73 -2.39
C LEU A 124 16.61 -2.73 -3.55
N PRO A 125 17.78 -3.34 -3.76
CA PRO A 125 17.95 -4.35 -4.82
C PRO A 125 17.02 -5.56 -4.65
N HIS A 126 16.73 -5.97 -3.43
CA HIS A 126 15.83 -7.08 -3.14
C HIS A 126 14.36 -6.73 -3.46
N LEU A 127 13.91 -5.52 -3.11
CA LEU A 127 12.59 -5.03 -3.47
C LEU A 127 12.40 -4.94 -4.98
N ILE A 128 13.41 -4.40 -5.69
CA ILE A 128 13.40 -4.29 -7.15
C ILE A 128 13.38 -5.68 -7.79
N ALA A 129 14.21 -6.62 -7.32
CA ALA A 129 14.27 -7.97 -7.85
C ALA A 129 12.94 -8.70 -7.66
N ALA A 130 12.41 -8.74 -6.45
CA ALA A 130 11.14 -9.38 -6.15
C ALA A 130 9.97 -8.73 -6.92
N GLY A 131 9.90 -7.40 -6.92
CA GLY A 131 8.91 -6.64 -7.68
C GLY A 131 8.99 -6.91 -9.18
N SER A 132 10.21 -6.99 -9.74
CA SER A 132 10.41 -7.31 -11.16
C SER A 132 9.94 -8.72 -11.53
N ILE A 133 10.17 -9.71 -10.66
CA ILE A 133 9.65 -11.07 -10.87
C ILE A 133 8.11 -11.05 -10.88
N VAL A 134 7.52 -10.40 -9.89
CA VAL A 134 6.06 -10.26 -9.79
C VAL A 134 5.49 -9.52 -11.00
N ALA A 135 6.12 -8.41 -11.42
CA ALA A 135 5.71 -7.66 -12.61
C ALA A 135 5.85 -8.48 -13.89
N ALA A 136 6.96 -9.22 -14.06
CA ALA A 136 7.20 -10.08 -15.23
C ALA A 136 6.13 -11.17 -15.36
N ILE A 137 5.70 -11.78 -14.25
CA ILE A 137 4.57 -12.73 -14.24
C ILE A 137 3.30 -12.04 -14.73
N GLY A 138 3.00 -10.81 -14.27
CA GLY A 138 1.85 -10.05 -14.72
C GLY A 138 1.91 -9.70 -16.21
N VAL A 139 3.08 -9.27 -16.71
CA VAL A 139 3.33 -9.03 -18.14
C VAL A 139 3.12 -10.30 -18.97
N TYR A 140 3.67 -11.44 -18.50
CA TYR A 140 3.46 -12.74 -19.13
C TYR A 140 1.97 -13.09 -19.22
N GLN A 141 1.21 -12.94 -18.13
CA GLN A 141 -0.25 -13.19 -18.12
C GLN A 141 -0.98 -12.34 -19.16
N TYR A 142 -0.62 -11.06 -19.25
CA TYR A 142 -1.23 -10.14 -20.22
C TYR A 142 -0.93 -10.56 -21.66
N VAL A 143 0.33 -10.87 -21.97
CA VAL A 143 0.76 -11.30 -23.33
C VAL A 143 0.11 -12.62 -23.71
N ARG A 144 0.02 -13.57 -22.77
CA ARG A 144 -0.64 -14.88 -23.00
C ARG A 144 -2.16 -14.81 -22.92
N LYS A 145 -2.73 -13.64 -22.70
CA LYS A 145 -4.18 -13.43 -22.57
C LYS A 145 -4.82 -14.34 -21.52
N VAL A 146 -4.14 -14.53 -20.38
CA VAL A 146 -4.69 -15.31 -19.26
C VAL A 146 -5.99 -14.64 -18.79
N PRO A 147 -7.11 -15.38 -18.70
CA PRO A 147 -8.37 -14.81 -18.25
C PRO A 147 -8.28 -14.19 -16.87
N VAL A 148 -8.78 -12.98 -16.72
CA VAL A 148 -8.90 -12.34 -15.41
C VAL A 148 -10.01 -13.05 -14.62
N PRO A 149 -9.87 -13.27 -13.30
CA PRO A 149 -10.95 -13.79 -12.48
C PRO A 149 -12.23 -12.98 -12.67
N ALA A 150 -13.37 -13.66 -12.79
CA ALA A 150 -14.65 -13.08 -13.22
C ALA A 150 -15.11 -11.85 -12.39
N GLN A 151 -14.71 -11.81 -11.12
CA GLN A 151 -15.01 -10.71 -10.21
C GLN A 151 -14.31 -9.38 -10.58
N TRP A 152 -13.26 -9.43 -11.42
CA TRP A 152 -12.49 -8.26 -11.87
C TRP A 152 -12.79 -7.84 -13.31
N LEU A 153 -13.71 -8.54 -13.96
CA LEU A 153 -14.21 -8.17 -15.29
C LEU A 153 -15.38 -7.20 -15.12
N ASP A 154 -15.26 -6.04 -15.73
CA ASP A 154 -16.37 -5.11 -15.84
C ASP A 154 -17.21 -5.49 -17.05
N LYS A 155 -18.21 -6.36 -16.82
CA LYS A 155 -18.99 -7.00 -17.90
C LYS A 155 -19.80 -6.01 -18.73
N ASP A 156 -20.17 -4.87 -18.18
CA ASP A 156 -21.14 -3.99 -18.80
C ASP A 156 -20.51 -2.84 -19.61
N THR A 157 -19.32 -2.35 -19.18
CA THR A 157 -18.64 -1.23 -19.86
C THR A 157 -17.42 -1.62 -20.67
N GLU A 158 -16.86 -2.84 -20.49
CA GLU A 158 -15.56 -3.22 -21.05
C GLU A 158 -15.55 -4.60 -21.72
N SER A 159 -16.66 -5.31 -21.72
CA SER A 159 -16.76 -6.72 -22.15
C SER A 159 -16.36 -7.04 -23.59
N GLY A 160 -16.22 -6.03 -24.47
CA GLY A 160 -15.71 -6.20 -25.82
C GLY A 160 -14.27 -5.73 -26.05
N ILE A 161 -13.72 -4.95 -25.12
CA ILE A 161 -12.49 -4.17 -25.36
C ILE A 161 -11.33 -4.67 -24.51
N ILE A 162 -11.60 -5.14 -23.27
CA ILE A 162 -10.57 -5.58 -22.33
C ILE A 162 -10.85 -7.01 -21.88
N SER A 163 -10.23 -7.94 -22.58
CA SER A 163 -10.32 -9.37 -22.28
C SER A 163 -9.30 -9.85 -21.24
N THR A 164 -8.27 -9.05 -20.95
CA THR A 164 -7.19 -9.43 -20.04
C THR A 164 -6.60 -8.23 -19.31
N ARG A 165 -6.12 -8.46 -18.09
CA ARG A 165 -5.41 -7.50 -17.25
C ARG A 165 -4.31 -8.25 -16.51
N ALA A 166 -3.16 -7.62 -16.23
CA ALA A 166 -2.14 -8.21 -15.39
C ALA A 166 -2.60 -8.26 -13.92
N PHE A 167 -2.53 -9.41 -13.28
CA PHE A 167 -2.89 -9.62 -11.87
C PHE A 167 -1.83 -10.40 -11.06
N SER A 168 -0.86 -11.01 -11.75
CA SER A 168 0.30 -11.71 -11.19
C SER A 168 -0.10 -12.74 -10.12
N LEU A 169 0.63 -12.76 -9.00
CA LEU A 169 0.42 -13.67 -7.87
C LEU A 169 -0.70 -13.21 -6.93
N PHE A 170 -1.21 -11.99 -7.10
CA PHE A 170 -2.21 -11.41 -6.20
C PHE A 170 -3.66 -11.80 -6.56
N GLY A 171 -3.90 -12.32 -7.75
CA GLY A 171 -5.25 -12.62 -8.23
C GLY A 171 -6.13 -11.38 -8.44
N SER A 172 -5.62 -10.18 -8.20
CA SER A 172 -6.29 -8.89 -8.37
C SER A 172 -5.40 -7.90 -9.11
N PRO A 173 -5.86 -7.33 -10.24
CA PRO A 173 -5.12 -6.29 -10.94
C PRO A 173 -4.88 -5.04 -10.08
N ASN A 174 -5.84 -4.67 -9.24
CA ASN A 174 -5.74 -3.48 -8.40
C ASN A 174 -4.69 -3.66 -7.30
N VAL A 175 -4.64 -4.85 -6.67
CA VAL A 175 -3.61 -5.16 -5.66
C VAL A 175 -2.22 -5.20 -6.29
N LEU A 176 -2.08 -5.81 -7.48
CA LEU A 176 -0.81 -5.76 -8.22
C LEU A 176 -0.40 -4.30 -8.49
N ALA A 177 -1.33 -3.46 -8.92
CA ALA A 177 -1.07 -2.06 -9.19
C ALA A 177 -0.59 -1.31 -7.94
N GLY A 178 -1.29 -1.47 -6.79
CA GLY A 178 -0.91 -0.85 -5.51
C GLY A 178 0.46 -1.29 -5.00
N TYR A 179 0.83 -2.55 -5.21
CA TYR A 179 2.17 -3.03 -4.91
C TYR A 179 3.23 -2.40 -5.81
N LEU A 180 2.98 -2.36 -7.13
CA LEU A 180 3.95 -1.84 -8.10
C LEU A 180 4.10 -0.32 -8.04
N GLU A 181 3.03 0.45 -7.79
CA GLU A 181 3.11 1.91 -7.65
C GLU A 181 4.02 2.34 -6.48
N THR A 182 4.14 1.49 -5.45
CA THR A 182 5.05 1.73 -4.34
C THR A 182 6.52 1.47 -4.72
N ILE A 183 6.79 0.51 -5.62
CA ILE A 183 8.15 0.06 -5.96
C ILE A 183 8.72 0.75 -7.21
N VAL A 184 7.88 1.12 -8.18
CA VAL A 184 8.31 1.78 -9.43
C VAL A 184 9.18 3.02 -9.18
N PRO A 185 8.82 3.94 -8.25
CA PRO A 185 9.69 5.08 -7.94
C PRO A 185 11.05 4.67 -7.38
N LEU A 186 11.09 3.63 -6.55
CA LEU A 186 12.34 3.10 -6.00
C LEU A 186 13.24 2.50 -7.08
N GLY A 187 12.67 1.80 -8.06
CA GLY A 187 13.37 1.29 -9.23
C GLY A 187 13.96 2.42 -10.07
N LEU A 188 13.20 3.49 -10.29
CA LEU A 188 13.68 4.67 -11.00
C LEU A 188 14.83 5.35 -10.26
N TYR A 189 14.71 5.54 -8.94
CA TYR A 189 15.80 6.07 -8.12
C TYR A 189 17.05 5.23 -8.26
N ALA A 190 16.98 3.91 -8.13
CA ALA A 190 18.12 3.02 -8.23
C ALA A 190 18.81 3.11 -9.60
N SER A 191 18.01 3.19 -10.67
CA SER A 191 18.52 3.35 -12.04
C SER A 191 19.26 4.68 -12.25
N LEU A 192 18.79 5.75 -11.61
CA LEU A 192 19.40 7.08 -11.70
C LEU A 192 20.63 7.23 -10.80
N ALA A 193 20.66 6.52 -9.66
CA ALA A 193 21.73 6.62 -8.68
C ALA A 193 22.94 5.71 -8.97
N GLU A 194 22.75 4.65 -9.77
CA GLU A 194 23.84 3.71 -10.10
C GLU A 194 24.80 4.30 -11.14
N SER A 195 26.08 4.29 -10.79
CA SER A 195 27.15 4.82 -11.64
C SER A 195 27.76 3.79 -12.61
N ARG A 196 27.69 2.49 -12.26
CA ARG A 196 28.27 1.40 -13.07
C ARG A 196 27.35 1.07 -14.24
N PRO A 197 27.80 1.21 -15.52
CA PRO A 197 26.93 1.14 -16.69
C PRO A 197 26.18 -0.19 -16.82
N VAL A 198 26.83 -1.31 -16.56
CA VAL A 198 26.19 -2.64 -16.65
C VAL A 198 25.09 -2.83 -15.59
N ARG A 199 25.37 -2.42 -14.34
CA ARG A 199 24.36 -2.50 -13.26
C ARG A 199 23.22 -1.53 -13.51
N ARG A 200 23.53 -0.33 -13.98
CA ARG A 200 22.51 0.67 -14.35
C ARG A 200 21.61 0.14 -15.45
N ALA A 201 22.15 -0.48 -16.50
CA ALA A 201 21.35 -1.09 -17.56
C ALA A 201 20.41 -2.17 -17.01
N GLY A 202 20.89 -3.05 -16.13
CA GLY A 202 20.04 -4.04 -15.45
C GLY A 202 18.92 -3.42 -14.62
N LEU A 203 19.20 -2.36 -13.85
CA LEU A 203 18.20 -1.64 -13.07
C LEU A 203 17.17 -0.92 -13.96
N VAL A 204 17.60 -0.35 -15.08
CA VAL A 204 16.69 0.25 -16.07
C VAL A 204 15.75 -0.81 -16.63
N VAL A 205 16.25 -1.99 -17.00
CA VAL A 205 15.41 -3.10 -17.47
C VAL A 205 14.40 -3.52 -16.39
N CYS A 206 14.84 -3.70 -15.15
CA CYS A 206 13.92 -3.99 -14.03
C CYS A 206 12.87 -2.91 -13.87
N THR A 207 13.25 -1.64 -13.93
CA THR A 207 12.30 -0.51 -13.80
C THR A 207 11.30 -0.47 -14.95
N LEU A 208 11.71 -0.77 -16.16
CA LEU A 208 10.82 -0.90 -17.32
C LEU A 208 9.84 -2.07 -17.15
N VAL A 209 10.30 -3.21 -16.62
CA VAL A 209 9.42 -4.35 -16.32
C VAL A 209 8.41 -3.99 -15.24
N LEU A 210 8.83 -3.33 -14.15
CA LEU A 210 7.94 -2.83 -13.09
C LEU A 210 6.88 -1.88 -13.66
N GLY A 211 7.30 -0.88 -14.43
CA GLY A 211 6.40 0.10 -15.07
C GLY A 211 5.44 -0.56 -16.06
N SER A 212 5.93 -1.49 -16.89
CA SER A 212 5.08 -2.26 -17.80
C SER A 212 4.04 -3.08 -17.03
N GLY A 213 4.45 -3.76 -15.96
CA GLY A 213 3.53 -4.49 -15.08
C GLY A 213 2.43 -3.59 -14.54
N LEU A 214 2.78 -2.40 -14.01
CA LEU A 214 1.82 -1.42 -13.52
C LEU A 214 0.85 -0.95 -14.61
N LEU A 215 1.35 -0.61 -15.79
CA LEU A 215 0.52 -0.15 -16.91
C LEU A 215 -0.45 -1.25 -17.38
N LEU A 216 0.01 -2.50 -17.47
CA LEU A 216 -0.78 -3.63 -17.95
C LEU A 216 -1.80 -4.16 -16.93
N THR A 217 -1.77 -3.67 -15.68
CA THR A 217 -2.90 -3.88 -14.76
C THR A 217 -4.17 -3.21 -15.24
N LEU A 218 -4.07 -2.21 -16.12
CA LEU A 218 -5.16 -1.38 -16.61
C LEU A 218 -5.97 -0.72 -15.46
N THR A 219 -5.34 -0.46 -14.32
CA THR A 219 -5.96 0.17 -13.14
C THR A 219 -5.80 1.69 -13.23
N ARG A 220 -6.87 2.38 -13.64
CA ARG A 220 -6.90 3.85 -13.84
C ARG A 220 -6.48 4.62 -12.61
N ALA A 221 -6.98 4.20 -11.45
CA ALA A 221 -6.67 4.84 -10.16
C ALA A 221 -5.17 4.82 -9.88
N ALA A 222 -4.51 3.66 -10.03
CA ALA A 222 -3.08 3.53 -9.83
C ALA A 222 -2.25 4.34 -10.85
N TRP A 223 -2.72 4.49 -12.09
CA TRP A 223 -2.05 5.36 -13.06
C TRP A 223 -2.11 6.82 -12.65
N LEU A 224 -3.30 7.29 -12.22
CA LEU A 224 -3.50 8.68 -11.80
C LEU A 224 -2.77 8.99 -10.50
N SER A 225 -2.83 8.11 -9.50
CA SER A 225 -2.13 8.27 -8.23
C SER A 225 -0.61 8.30 -8.44
N THR A 226 -0.08 7.36 -9.22
CA THR A 226 1.35 7.30 -9.55
C THR A 226 1.79 8.53 -10.33
N ALA A 227 1.05 8.93 -11.38
CA ALA A 227 1.37 10.11 -12.17
C ALA A 227 1.31 11.40 -11.32
N GLY A 228 0.28 11.55 -10.49
CA GLY A 228 0.17 12.68 -9.56
C GLY A 228 1.31 12.73 -8.54
N ALA A 229 1.69 11.59 -7.97
CA ALA A 229 2.81 11.52 -7.03
C ALA A 229 4.16 11.84 -7.70
N PHE A 230 4.42 11.36 -8.91
CA PHE A 230 5.60 11.75 -9.69
C PHE A 230 5.61 13.23 -10.06
N PHE A 231 4.45 13.77 -10.46
CA PHE A 231 4.33 15.20 -10.73
C PHE A 231 4.74 16.02 -9.51
N VAL A 232 4.18 15.73 -8.33
CA VAL A 232 4.53 16.41 -7.08
C VAL A 232 6.02 16.24 -6.75
N GLY A 233 6.55 15.02 -6.83
CA GLY A 233 7.95 14.74 -6.53
C GLY A 233 8.93 15.46 -7.46
N PHE A 234 8.66 15.45 -8.76
CA PHE A 234 9.48 16.17 -9.74
C PHE A 234 9.34 17.67 -9.66
N PHE A 235 8.13 18.18 -9.34
CA PHE A 235 7.90 19.60 -9.08
C PHE A 235 8.71 20.08 -7.87
N LEU A 236 8.80 19.28 -6.80
CA LEU A 236 9.63 19.58 -5.63
C LEU A 236 11.13 19.56 -5.93
N LEU A 237 11.56 18.76 -6.91
CA LEU A 237 12.96 18.80 -7.39
C LEU A 237 13.22 20.08 -8.20
N ARG A 238 12.42 20.32 -9.20
CA ARG A 238 12.40 21.52 -10.05
C ARG A 238 11.04 21.65 -10.74
N PRO A 239 10.35 22.81 -10.67
CA PRO A 239 9.00 22.97 -11.23
C PRO A 239 8.87 22.58 -12.71
N TRP A 240 9.89 22.87 -13.53
CA TRP A 240 9.87 22.50 -14.95
C TRP A 240 9.91 20.98 -15.19
N LEU A 241 10.54 20.19 -14.28
CA LEU A 241 10.53 18.71 -14.38
C LEU A 241 9.12 18.16 -14.15
N GLY A 242 8.38 18.74 -13.22
CA GLY A 242 6.97 18.37 -13.01
C GLY A 242 6.13 18.65 -14.26
N GLY A 243 6.30 19.83 -14.86
CA GLY A 243 5.62 20.20 -16.11
C GLY A 243 6.00 19.29 -17.28
N ALA A 244 7.29 19.02 -17.47
CA ALA A 244 7.78 18.13 -18.52
C ALA A 244 7.24 16.68 -18.34
N PHE A 245 7.20 16.19 -17.09
CA PHE A 245 6.63 14.88 -16.79
C PHE A 245 5.12 14.84 -17.09
N ALA A 246 4.35 15.86 -16.69
CA ALA A 246 2.92 15.94 -16.96
C ALA A 246 2.64 15.96 -18.48
N ALA A 247 3.42 16.74 -19.24
CA ALA A 247 3.32 16.77 -20.70
C ALA A 247 3.62 15.39 -21.33
N ALA A 248 4.71 14.74 -20.90
CA ALA A 248 5.07 13.41 -21.40
C ALA A 248 4.00 12.35 -21.07
N ALA A 249 3.48 12.35 -19.84
CA ALA A 249 2.41 11.44 -19.43
C ALA A 249 1.14 11.67 -20.25
N SER A 250 0.77 12.93 -20.50
CA SER A 250 -0.37 13.29 -21.35
C SER A 250 -0.19 12.78 -22.79
N VAL A 251 1.01 12.95 -23.37
CA VAL A 251 1.33 12.42 -24.71
C VAL A 251 1.15 10.89 -24.75
N VAL A 252 1.63 10.16 -23.75
CA VAL A 252 1.48 8.69 -23.67
C VAL A 252 0.00 8.30 -23.62
N VAL A 253 -0.79 8.97 -22.79
CA VAL A 253 -2.24 8.68 -22.68
C VAL A 253 -2.95 8.96 -23.99
N LEU A 254 -2.62 10.03 -24.69
CA LEU A 254 -3.29 10.40 -25.96
C LEU A 254 -2.82 9.53 -27.13
N ALA A 255 -1.54 9.15 -27.16
CA ALA A 255 -0.95 8.39 -28.27
C ALA A 255 -1.31 6.90 -28.22
N VAL A 256 -1.51 6.31 -27.04
CA VAL A 256 -1.80 4.88 -26.90
C VAL A 256 -3.32 4.66 -26.84
N PRO A 257 -3.93 4.00 -27.87
CA PRO A 257 -5.39 3.87 -27.98
C PRO A 257 -6.04 3.25 -26.74
N THR A 258 -5.42 2.21 -26.16
CA THR A 258 -5.93 1.53 -24.95
C THR A 258 -5.99 2.48 -23.77
N PHE A 259 -4.95 3.32 -23.57
CA PHE A 259 -4.92 4.26 -22.46
C PHE A 259 -5.91 5.40 -22.65
N ARG A 260 -5.98 5.93 -23.87
CA ARG A 260 -6.94 6.96 -24.24
C ARG A 260 -8.38 6.49 -23.99
N LEU A 261 -8.72 5.28 -24.47
CA LEU A 261 -10.03 4.68 -24.26
C LEU A 261 -10.36 4.50 -22.78
N ARG A 262 -9.42 3.96 -22.01
CA ARG A 262 -9.60 3.78 -20.55
C ARG A 262 -9.82 5.09 -19.81
N MET A 263 -9.14 6.15 -20.21
CA MET A 263 -9.32 7.47 -19.60
C MET A 263 -10.61 8.15 -20.07
N SER A 264 -10.98 8.05 -21.35
CA SER A 264 -12.21 8.65 -21.85
C SER A 264 -13.49 8.03 -21.26
N THR A 265 -13.47 6.73 -20.95
CA THR A 265 -14.61 6.06 -20.29
C THR A 265 -14.92 6.62 -18.89
N LEU A 266 -13.97 7.29 -18.20
CA LEU A 266 -14.27 7.94 -16.93
C LEU A 266 -15.28 9.10 -17.04
N LEU A 267 -15.34 9.71 -18.22
CA LEU A 267 -16.22 10.87 -18.50
C LEU A 267 -17.46 10.45 -19.29
N SER A 268 -17.65 9.16 -19.59
CA SER A 268 -18.82 8.69 -20.31
C SER A 268 -20.06 8.72 -19.41
N SER A 269 -21.22 9.08 -19.99
CA SER A 269 -22.51 9.05 -19.30
C SER A 269 -22.82 7.66 -18.76
N GLU A 270 -22.54 6.62 -19.54
CA GLU A 270 -22.71 5.22 -19.16
C GLU A 270 -21.93 4.84 -17.88
N TYR A 271 -20.66 5.27 -17.77
CA TYR A 271 -19.86 5.04 -16.57
C TYR A 271 -20.40 5.82 -15.36
N ILE A 272 -20.83 7.06 -15.58
CA ILE A 272 -21.42 7.91 -14.52
C ILE A 272 -22.73 7.29 -14.02
N ASP A 273 -23.61 6.86 -14.91
CA ASP A 273 -24.89 6.24 -14.55
C ASP A 273 -24.68 4.91 -13.82
N LYS A 274 -23.77 4.08 -14.29
CA LYS A 274 -23.38 2.84 -13.60
C LYS A 274 -22.79 3.14 -12.22
N SER A 275 -21.93 4.14 -12.11
CA SER A 275 -21.33 4.55 -10.83
C SER A 275 -22.38 5.04 -9.83
N ASN A 276 -23.43 5.73 -10.31
CA ASN A 276 -24.55 6.20 -9.48
C ASN A 276 -25.49 5.08 -9.04
N ASN A 277 -25.69 4.05 -9.86
CA ASN A 277 -26.70 3.01 -9.59
C ASN A 277 -26.17 1.86 -8.73
N LEU A 278 -24.96 1.34 -9.00
CA LEU A 278 -24.38 0.20 -8.28
C LEU A 278 -22.87 0.32 -8.07
N GLY A 279 -22.26 1.39 -8.60
CA GLY A 279 -20.81 1.61 -8.58
C GLY A 279 -20.32 2.40 -7.36
N ARG A 280 -19.18 3.06 -7.53
CA ARG A 280 -18.47 3.79 -6.47
C ARG A 280 -19.30 4.91 -5.85
N LEU A 281 -19.96 5.75 -6.67
CA LEU A 281 -20.75 6.87 -6.16
C LEU A 281 -21.94 6.40 -5.33
N PHE A 282 -22.60 5.31 -5.75
CA PHE A 282 -23.67 4.69 -4.95
C PHE A 282 -23.13 4.21 -3.59
N ARG A 283 -21.99 3.49 -3.58
CA ARG A 283 -21.38 2.98 -2.35
C ARG A 283 -20.93 4.10 -1.41
N TRP A 284 -20.34 5.15 -1.94
CA TRP A 284 -19.97 6.34 -1.17
C TRP A 284 -21.18 7.02 -0.55
N ARG A 285 -22.29 7.14 -1.32
CA ARG A 285 -23.53 7.68 -0.81
C ARG A 285 -24.09 6.83 0.35
N GLN A 286 -24.06 5.50 0.24
CA GLN A 286 -24.46 4.61 1.33
C GLN A 286 -23.59 4.80 2.57
N ALA A 287 -22.27 4.97 2.40
CA ALA A 287 -21.37 5.27 3.50
C ALA A 287 -21.72 6.59 4.20
N PHE A 288 -22.00 7.64 3.44
CA PHE A 288 -22.42 8.92 4.03
C PHE A 288 -23.76 8.83 4.75
N VAL A 289 -24.71 8.03 4.25
CA VAL A 289 -25.98 7.76 4.97
C VAL A 289 -25.68 7.06 6.30
N ASN A 290 -24.77 6.08 6.30
CA ASN A 290 -24.35 5.40 7.53
C ASN A 290 -23.68 6.38 8.52
N VAL A 291 -22.81 7.26 8.03
CA VAL A 291 -22.15 8.30 8.85
C VAL A 291 -23.18 9.26 9.46
N MET A 292 -24.22 9.66 8.72
CA MET A 292 -25.28 10.52 9.28
C MET A 292 -26.04 9.85 10.42
N GLY A 293 -26.20 8.52 10.39
CA GLY A 293 -26.79 7.76 11.49
C GLY A 293 -25.86 7.64 12.71
N HIS A 294 -24.55 7.61 12.49
CA HIS A 294 -23.55 7.38 13.53
C HIS A 294 -22.32 8.34 13.38
N PRO A 295 -22.50 9.67 13.49
CA PRO A 295 -21.49 10.63 13.03
C PRO A 295 -20.19 10.62 13.83
N LEU A 296 -20.23 10.37 15.13
CA LEU A 296 -19.05 10.46 15.99
C LEU A 296 -18.22 9.17 16.00
N LEU A 297 -18.89 8.01 16.12
CA LEU A 297 -18.23 6.73 16.38
C LEU A 297 -18.46 5.69 15.27
N GLY A 298 -19.23 6.03 14.23
CA GLY A 298 -19.52 5.11 13.13
C GLY A 298 -20.37 3.91 13.55
N SER A 299 -20.55 2.96 12.66
CA SER A 299 -21.33 1.72 12.90
C SER A 299 -20.53 0.60 13.56
N GLY A 300 -19.25 0.77 13.74
CA GLY A 300 -18.33 -0.22 14.30
C GLY A 300 -17.27 -0.70 13.29
N LEU A 301 -16.04 -0.85 13.75
CA LEU A 301 -14.92 -1.31 12.92
C LEU A 301 -15.20 -2.73 12.38
N GLY A 302 -15.13 -2.90 11.05
CA GLY A 302 -15.41 -4.18 10.40
C GLY A 302 -16.88 -4.44 10.06
N THR A 303 -17.77 -3.44 10.21
CA THR A 303 -19.20 -3.59 9.91
C THR A 303 -19.64 -3.04 8.57
N PHE A 304 -18.76 -2.33 7.82
CA PHE A 304 -19.13 -1.63 6.61
C PHE A 304 -18.23 -1.95 5.40
N GLY A 305 -18.67 -2.85 4.54
CA GLY A 305 -18.13 -3.02 3.18
C GLY A 305 -16.69 -3.57 3.03
N GLY A 306 -15.99 -3.90 4.12
CA GLY A 306 -14.70 -4.56 4.12
C GLY A 306 -14.77 -6.09 4.10
N SER A 307 -13.62 -6.77 4.16
CA SER A 307 -13.54 -8.23 4.21
C SER A 307 -14.22 -8.80 5.47
N ALA A 308 -14.14 -8.10 6.60
CA ALA A 308 -14.82 -8.45 7.82
C ALA A 308 -16.36 -8.40 7.68
N ALA A 309 -16.87 -7.29 7.11
CA ALA A 309 -18.30 -7.13 6.90
C ALA A 309 -18.88 -8.21 5.97
N GLN A 310 -18.15 -8.58 4.93
CA GLN A 310 -18.52 -9.68 4.02
C GLN A 310 -18.52 -11.02 4.75
N LYS A 311 -17.49 -11.32 5.50
CA LYS A 311 -17.33 -12.59 6.22
C LYS A 311 -18.39 -12.79 7.31
N TYR A 312 -18.77 -11.73 8.01
CA TYR A 312 -19.70 -11.79 9.16
C TYR A 312 -21.10 -11.29 8.85
N GLY A 313 -21.43 -11.00 7.58
CA GLY A 313 -22.79 -10.73 7.12
C GLY A 313 -23.36 -9.36 7.52
N TYR A 314 -22.54 -8.41 7.93
CA TYR A 314 -23.01 -7.09 8.33
C TYR A 314 -23.44 -6.20 7.17
N PHE A 315 -22.86 -6.39 6.01
CA PHE A 315 -23.17 -5.57 4.84
C PHE A 315 -23.25 -6.46 3.59
N THR A 316 -24.42 -7.04 3.35
CA THR A 316 -24.62 -7.94 2.22
C THR A 316 -24.70 -7.17 0.91
N GLY A 317 -23.79 -7.46 -0.01
CA GLY A 317 -23.86 -7.05 -1.41
C GLY A 317 -23.09 -5.79 -1.80
N ILE A 318 -22.53 -5.00 -0.88
CA ILE A 318 -21.77 -3.80 -1.20
C ILE A 318 -20.35 -3.92 -0.65
N SER A 319 -19.38 -4.10 -1.54
CA SER A 319 -17.96 -4.02 -1.22
C SER A 319 -17.52 -2.55 -1.28
N MET A 320 -16.92 -2.01 -0.22
CA MET A 320 -16.40 -0.65 -0.24
C MET A 320 -15.00 -0.65 -0.86
N ASP A 321 -14.83 0.15 -1.91
CA ASP A 321 -13.56 0.25 -2.61
C ASP A 321 -12.58 1.21 -1.91
N SER A 322 -13.07 2.24 -1.20
CA SER A 322 -12.23 3.25 -0.54
C SER A 322 -11.96 2.90 0.93
N VAL A 323 -10.70 2.76 1.31
CA VAL A 323 -10.28 2.61 2.72
C VAL A 323 -10.74 3.82 3.55
N TRP A 324 -10.53 5.05 3.03
CA TRP A 324 -10.84 6.27 3.76
C TRP A 324 -12.33 6.39 4.09
N ILE A 325 -13.18 6.15 3.09
CA ILE A 325 -14.64 6.25 3.27
C ILE A 325 -15.16 5.09 4.13
N ARG A 326 -14.57 3.90 3.99
CA ARG A 326 -14.89 2.75 4.83
C ARG A 326 -14.60 3.06 6.30
N VAL A 327 -13.40 3.51 6.62
CA VAL A 327 -13.02 3.84 8.00
C VAL A 327 -13.89 4.96 8.56
N LEU A 328 -14.27 5.96 7.75
CA LEU A 328 -15.22 7.00 8.17
C LEU A 328 -16.60 6.42 8.53
N ALA A 329 -17.12 5.51 7.72
CA ALA A 329 -18.39 4.87 7.99
C ALA A 329 -18.36 3.97 9.24
N GLU A 330 -17.25 3.24 9.41
CA GLU A 330 -17.08 2.28 10.51
C GLU A 330 -16.77 2.92 11.85
N THR A 331 -15.98 4.01 11.87
CA THR A 331 -15.44 4.59 13.11
C THR A 331 -15.85 6.05 13.34
N GLY A 332 -16.70 6.59 12.46
CA GLY A 332 -17.16 7.98 12.54
C GLY A 332 -16.02 8.98 12.38
N ILE A 333 -16.33 10.25 12.69
CA ILE A 333 -15.35 11.35 12.50
C ILE A 333 -14.16 11.24 13.46
N LEU A 334 -14.35 10.70 14.68
CA LEU A 334 -13.28 10.58 15.68
C LEU A 334 -12.25 9.51 15.26
N GLY A 335 -12.74 8.32 14.86
CA GLY A 335 -11.86 7.27 14.37
C GLY A 335 -11.22 7.64 13.04
N PHE A 336 -11.98 8.25 12.13
CA PHE A 336 -11.44 8.71 10.85
C PHE A 336 -10.35 9.77 11.00
N ALA A 337 -10.56 10.78 11.86
CA ALA A 337 -9.57 11.81 12.10
C ALA A 337 -8.27 11.23 12.68
N SER A 338 -8.37 10.28 13.63
CA SER A 338 -7.21 9.60 14.20
C SER A 338 -6.51 8.69 13.17
N TYR A 339 -7.27 8.02 12.29
CA TYR A 339 -6.72 7.21 11.20
C TYR A 339 -5.96 8.05 10.17
N VAL A 340 -6.55 9.18 9.74
CA VAL A 340 -5.86 10.15 8.87
C VAL A 340 -4.60 10.68 9.54
N ALA A 341 -4.66 11.06 10.82
CA ALA A 341 -3.49 11.50 11.57
C ALA A 341 -2.40 10.42 11.67
N TRP A 342 -2.80 9.15 11.79
CA TRP A 342 -1.89 8.01 11.81
C TRP A 342 -1.07 7.89 10.52
N PHE A 343 -1.74 7.85 9.37
CA PHE A 343 -1.06 7.77 8.07
C PHE A 343 -0.34 9.08 7.70
N ALA A 344 -0.88 10.23 8.08
CA ALA A 344 -0.23 11.53 7.87
C ALA A 344 1.07 11.64 8.68
N SER A 345 1.10 11.22 9.95
CA SER A 345 2.31 11.21 10.77
C SER A 345 3.36 10.23 10.23
N ALA A 346 2.92 9.06 9.77
CA ALA A 346 3.78 8.06 9.16
C ALA A 346 4.39 8.58 7.84
N PHE A 347 3.58 9.16 6.96
CA PHE A 347 4.05 9.76 5.71
C PHE A 347 4.96 10.96 5.96
N ALA A 348 4.59 11.86 6.88
CA ALA A 348 5.38 13.02 7.25
C ALA A 348 6.78 12.63 7.73
N SER A 349 6.93 11.49 8.43
CA SER A 349 8.23 11.00 8.86
C SER A 349 9.18 10.70 7.70
N VAL A 350 8.66 10.13 6.61
CA VAL A 350 9.43 9.85 5.39
C VAL A 350 9.70 11.12 4.59
N ALA A 351 8.67 11.94 4.38
CA ALA A 351 8.78 13.15 3.58
C ALA A 351 9.72 14.19 4.22
N THR A 352 9.61 14.42 5.54
CA THR A 352 10.50 15.36 6.26
C THR A 352 11.95 14.90 6.24
N ARG A 353 12.21 13.60 6.16
CA ARG A 353 13.57 13.08 6.02
C ARG A 353 14.22 13.56 4.72
N TYR A 354 13.50 13.54 3.60
CA TYR A 354 14.01 14.14 2.37
C TYR A 354 14.37 15.62 2.54
N PHE A 355 13.49 16.41 3.18
CA PHE A 355 13.76 17.85 3.36
C PHE A 355 14.95 18.12 4.29
N ARG A 356 15.22 17.24 5.26
CA ARG A 356 16.35 17.34 6.18
C ARG A 356 17.67 16.87 5.57
N THR A 357 17.66 15.71 4.90
CA THR A 357 18.90 15.06 4.40
C THR A 357 19.22 15.41 2.95
N ARG A 358 18.23 15.87 2.19
CA ARG A 358 18.27 16.05 0.73
C ARG A 358 18.65 14.77 -0.04
N ASP A 359 18.59 13.61 0.60
CA ASP A 359 18.80 12.33 -0.05
C ASP A 359 17.57 11.96 -0.89
N ARG A 360 17.78 11.88 -2.20
CA ARG A 360 16.74 11.57 -3.18
C ARG A 360 16.07 10.21 -2.96
N LEU A 361 16.74 9.27 -2.26
CA LEU A 361 16.10 8.01 -1.89
C LEU A 361 14.79 8.24 -1.15
N TRP A 362 14.78 9.16 -0.18
CA TRP A 362 13.58 9.48 0.60
C TRP A 362 12.50 10.20 -0.22
N LEU A 363 12.89 11.00 -1.21
CA LEU A 363 11.93 11.58 -2.14
C LEU A 363 11.21 10.50 -2.94
N PHE A 364 11.94 9.57 -3.53
CA PHE A 364 11.34 8.50 -4.33
C PHE A 364 10.55 7.51 -3.47
N THR A 365 10.97 7.28 -2.23
CA THR A 365 10.16 6.53 -1.25
C THR A 365 8.85 7.27 -0.95
N SER A 366 8.91 8.59 -0.76
CA SER A 366 7.71 9.42 -0.56
C SER A 366 6.78 9.42 -1.77
N ILE A 367 7.31 9.42 -3.00
CA ILE A 367 6.50 9.32 -4.22
C ILE A 367 5.70 8.01 -4.23
N GLY A 368 6.35 6.87 -3.95
CA GLY A 368 5.66 5.58 -3.93
C GLY A 368 4.58 5.49 -2.84
N LEU A 369 4.89 5.97 -1.63
CA LEU A 369 3.93 6.00 -0.52
C LEU A 369 2.79 7.00 -0.76
N LEU A 370 3.07 8.16 -1.37
CA LEU A 370 2.03 9.12 -1.75
C LEU A 370 1.08 8.53 -2.80
N ALA A 371 1.62 7.85 -3.82
CA ALA A 371 0.82 7.16 -4.82
C ALA A 371 -0.13 6.16 -4.15
N LEU A 372 0.39 5.31 -3.26
CA LEU A 372 -0.41 4.36 -2.50
C LEU A 372 -1.50 5.07 -1.69
N LEU A 373 -1.16 6.09 -0.87
CA LEU A 373 -2.13 6.80 -0.02
C LEU A 373 -3.25 7.47 -0.83
N VAL A 374 -2.93 8.02 -2.01
CA VAL A 374 -3.92 8.57 -2.93
C VAL A 374 -4.79 7.46 -3.52
N ASN A 375 -4.21 6.32 -3.90
CA ASN A 375 -4.97 5.20 -4.45
C ASN A 375 -5.96 4.59 -3.44
N LEU A 376 -5.69 4.67 -2.13
CA LEU A 376 -6.61 4.23 -1.07
C LEU A 376 -7.97 4.96 -1.09
N PHE A 377 -8.10 6.10 -1.79
CA PHE A 377 -9.40 6.73 -2.03
C PHE A 377 -10.30 5.92 -2.97
N THR A 378 -9.71 5.06 -3.77
CA THR A 378 -10.42 4.33 -4.82
C THR A 378 -10.37 2.82 -4.68
N ASP A 379 -9.44 2.30 -3.87
CA ASP A 379 -9.25 0.86 -3.68
C ASP A 379 -8.92 0.52 -2.22
N ASN A 380 -9.36 -0.67 -1.81
CA ASN A 380 -9.09 -1.20 -0.46
C ASN A 380 -7.80 -2.04 -0.45
N LEU A 381 -6.66 -1.37 -0.68
CA LEU A 381 -5.37 -2.04 -0.88
C LEU A 381 -4.71 -2.53 0.41
N LEU A 382 -5.06 -1.93 1.56
CA LEU A 382 -4.45 -2.27 2.85
C LEU A 382 -4.89 -3.63 3.41
N ASP A 383 -5.94 -4.24 2.86
CA ASP A 383 -6.29 -5.62 3.17
C ASP A 383 -5.26 -6.62 2.57
N SER A 384 -4.39 -6.15 1.66
CA SER A 384 -3.28 -6.94 1.14
C SER A 384 -2.04 -6.82 2.03
N TRP A 385 -1.66 -7.90 2.68
CA TRP A 385 -0.46 -7.99 3.50
C TRP A 385 0.81 -7.54 2.77
N ALA A 386 0.96 -7.89 1.49
CA ALA A 386 2.13 -7.47 0.70
C ALA A 386 2.29 -5.95 0.66
N ILE A 387 1.18 -5.23 0.52
CA ILE A 387 1.19 -3.76 0.43
C ILE A 387 1.36 -3.14 1.81
N SER A 388 0.56 -3.60 2.78
CA SER A 388 0.56 -3.04 4.13
C SER A 388 1.89 -3.26 4.84
N LEU A 389 2.46 -4.46 4.74
CA LEU A 389 3.74 -4.81 5.35
C LEU A 389 4.89 -3.99 4.74
N LEU A 390 4.89 -3.81 3.41
CA LEU A 390 5.84 -2.97 2.71
C LEU A 390 5.72 -1.50 3.13
N ALA A 391 4.49 -0.97 3.13
CA ALA A 391 4.24 0.42 3.48
C ALA A 391 4.68 0.73 4.92
N TRP A 392 4.28 -0.10 5.90
CA TRP A 392 4.67 0.08 7.30
C TRP A 392 6.17 -0.08 7.52
N SER A 393 6.84 -0.95 6.75
CA SER A 393 8.31 -1.06 6.80
C SER A 393 9.00 0.20 6.28
N LEU A 394 8.52 0.79 5.18
CA LEU A 394 9.05 2.04 4.65
C LEU A 394 8.79 3.23 5.58
N PHE A 395 7.60 3.31 6.18
CA PHE A 395 7.26 4.31 7.19
C PHE A 395 8.17 4.20 8.42
N ALA A 396 8.44 2.97 8.89
CA ALA A 396 9.34 2.75 10.02
C ALA A 396 10.75 3.28 9.74
N LEU A 397 11.32 2.91 8.60
CA LEU A 397 12.65 3.37 8.20
C LEU A 397 12.71 4.90 8.07
N GLY A 398 11.62 5.54 7.64
CA GLY A 398 11.50 7.00 7.61
C GLY A 398 11.45 7.64 9.00
N ALA A 399 10.79 6.99 9.96
CA ALA A 399 10.55 7.54 11.29
C ALA A 399 11.71 7.35 12.28
N ILE A 400 12.56 6.32 12.08
CA ILE A 400 13.70 6.04 12.99
C ILE A 400 14.71 7.19 12.92
N PRO A 401 15.10 7.79 14.06
CA PRO A 401 16.11 8.85 14.09
C PRO A 401 17.43 8.39 13.44
N GLU A 402 18.07 9.26 12.69
CA GLU A 402 19.42 9.03 12.17
C GLU A 402 20.41 9.76 13.06
N SER A 403 21.47 9.09 13.53
CA SER A 403 22.54 9.78 14.25
C SER A 403 23.19 10.77 13.28
N GLN A 404 23.32 12.00 13.70
CA GLN A 404 24.19 12.96 13.00
C GLN A 404 25.62 12.43 13.12
N ALA A 405 26.16 11.93 12.01
CA ALA A 405 27.56 11.52 11.90
C ALA A 405 28.47 12.73 11.90
#